data_cc93c8167b98c9904231ddd2f7a7e247
#
_entry.id   cc93c8167b98c9904231ddd2f7a7e247
#
_cell.length_a   1.000
_cell.length_b   1.000
_cell.length_c   1.000
_cell.angle_alpha   90.00
_cell.angle_beta   90.00
_cell.angle_gamma   90.00
#
_symmetry.space_group_name_H-M   'P 1'
#
loop_
_entity.id
_entity.type
_entity.pdbx_description
1 polymer ?
#
loop_
_entity_poly.entity_id
_entity_poly.type
_entity_poly.pdbx_seq_one_letter_code
_entity_poly.pdbx_strand_id
1 'polypeptide(L)'
;MLSKKNFNKICLEVRRNIIELIYNAGSGHLGSSLSIVELMVYLYFVQINFNNKHRDKIILSKGHAAPCLYGVAMEKKILEKNFKYLRKIGSKLQGHPDRKFFNHIDLGTGALGQGLSVAIGYGIASYLQKKKFNAYCILGDGELQEGQIWEAAMYIGSKKILNVCTIIDNNKFQNEMTVKETLDLGNLQKKFESFGFKVVKINGHRFSEISKILTKFKKKFY
;
A
#
# COMPACT_ATOMS: atom_id res chain seq x y z
N MET A 1 3.96 -22.49 1.85
CA MET A 1 2.96 -21.44 2.17
C MET A 1 3.27 -20.88 3.55
N LEU A 2 3.19 -19.57 3.77
CA LEU A 2 3.44 -18.96 5.10
C LEU A 2 2.34 -19.40 6.08
N SER A 3 2.70 -20.02 7.21
CA SER A 3 1.72 -20.39 8.23
C SER A 3 1.17 -19.15 8.95
N LYS A 4 -0.06 -19.23 9.47
CA LYS A 4 -0.67 -18.13 10.24
C LYS A 4 0.20 -17.72 11.44
N LYS A 5 0.83 -18.70 12.12
CA LYS A 5 1.73 -18.46 13.26
C LYS A 5 2.94 -17.62 12.84
N ASN A 6 3.59 -17.99 11.75
CA ASN A 6 4.75 -17.25 11.23
C ASN A 6 4.35 -15.87 10.70
N PHE A 7 3.19 -15.74 10.05
CA PHE A 7 2.64 -14.47 9.62
C PHE A 7 2.47 -13.50 10.80
N ASN A 8 1.83 -13.96 11.88
CA ASN A 8 1.62 -13.12 13.06
C ASN A 8 2.95 -12.71 13.72
N LYS A 9 3.95 -13.62 13.75
CA LYS A 9 5.29 -13.30 14.25
C LYS A 9 5.94 -12.20 13.42
N ILE A 10 5.89 -12.29 12.09
CA ILE A 10 6.42 -11.25 11.20
C ILE A 10 5.70 -9.92 11.41
N CYS A 11 4.37 -9.92 11.51
CA CYS A 11 3.60 -8.71 11.78
C CYS A 11 4.01 -8.04 13.11
N LEU A 12 4.28 -8.84 14.14
CA LEU A 12 4.78 -8.31 15.43
C LEU A 12 6.15 -7.66 15.29
N GLU A 13 7.08 -8.31 14.59
CA GLU A 13 8.42 -7.74 14.35
C GLU A 13 8.35 -6.47 13.50
N VAL A 14 7.50 -6.45 12.48
CA VAL A 14 7.28 -5.22 11.68
C VAL A 14 6.76 -4.09 12.55
N ARG A 15 5.83 -4.34 13.48
CA ARG A 15 5.35 -3.31 14.42
C ARG A 15 6.47 -2.77 15.31
N ARG A 16 7.32 -3.67 15.83
CA ARG A 16 8.50 -3.25 16.61
C ARG A 16 9.44 -2.38 15.80
N ASN A 17 9.74 -2.80 14.56
CA ASN A 17 10.58 -2.02 13.65
C ASN A 17 9.99 -0.63 13.37
N ILE A 18 8.67 -0.51 13.17
CA ILE A 18 7.98 0.78 12.95
C ILE A 18 8.15 1.69 14.17
N ILE A 19 7.88 1.17 15.37
CA ILE A 19 7.98 1.94 16.61
C ILE A 19 9.43 2.42 16.80
N GLU A 20 10.40 1.56 16.61
CA GLU A 20 11.81 1.88 16.81
C GLU A 20 12.32 2.89 15.77
N LEU A 21 11.91 2.77 14.50
CA LEU A 21 12.21 3.74 13.45
C LEU A 21 11.69 5.13 13.81
N ILE A 22 10.41 5.23 14.21
CA ILE A 22 9.75 6.50 14.50
C ILE A 22 10.30 7.11 15.80
N TYR A 23 10.53 6.29 16.82
CA TYR A 23 11.13 6.71 18.08
C TYR A 23 12.51 7.36 17.86
N ASN A 24 13.40 6.68 17.14
CA ASN A 24 14.75 7.19 16.86
C ASN A 24 14.75 8.44 15.96
N ALA A 25 13.74 8.58 15.10
CA ALA A 25 13.60 9.76 14.24
C ALA A 25 13.00 10.97 14.99
N GLY A 26 12.32 10.75 16.11
CA GLY A 26 11.55 11.78 16.83
C GLY A 26 10.34 12.29 16.05
N SER A 27 10.01 11.67 14.91
CA SER A 27 8.89 12.10 14.06
C SER A 27 8.47 11.00 13.10
N GLY A 28 7.17 10.93 12.77
CA GLY A 28 6.63 9.97 11.82
C GLY A 28 5.12 9.74 12.02
N HIS A 29 4.53 9.00 11.09
CA HIS A 29 3.11 8.70 11.09
C HIS A 29 2.86 7.28 11.62
N LEU A 30 2.86 7.13 12.96
CA LEU A 30 2.76 5.85 13.65
C LEU A 30 1.44 5.12 13.32
N GLY A 31 0.30 5.76 13.52
CA GLY A 31 -1.03 5.18 13.29
C GLY A 31 -1.20 4.71 11.85
N SER A 32 -0.84 5.55 10.88
CA SER A 32 -0.91 5.25 9.46
C SER A 32 0.00 4.08 9.05
N SER A 33 1.15 3.92 9.71
CA SER A 33 2.08 2.82 9.45
C SER A 33 1.59 1.51 10.09
N LEU A 34 1.05 1.55 11.30
CA LEU A 34 0.56 0.37 12.01
C LEU A 34 -0.72 -0.22 11.41
N SER A 35 -1.57 0.62 10.81
CA SER A 35 -2.87 0.20 10.25
C SER A 35 -2.75 -0.77 9.07
N ILE A 36 -1.65 -0.72 8.32
CA ILE A 36 -1.46 -1.53 7.10
C ILE A 36 -0.45 -2.69 7.26
N VAL A 37 -0.01 -3.01 8.48
CA VAL A 37 1.05 -4.01 8.70
C VAL A 37 0.68 -5.37 8.10
N GLU A 38 -0.48 -5.92 8.40
CA GLU A 38 -0.89 -7.23 7.90
C GLU A 38 -1.03 -7.24 6.38
N LEU A 39 -1.57 -6.19 5.80
CA LEU A 39 -1.67 -6.02 4.35
C LEU A 39 -0.28 -6.03 3.70
N MET A 40 0.64 -5.21 4.21
CA MET A 40 1.98 -5.11 3.66
C MET A 40 2.79 -6.40 3.84
N VAL A 41 2.69 -7.06 5.00
CA VAL A 41 3.32 -8.36 5.22
C VAL A 41 2.74 -9.40 4.25
N TYR A 42 1.42 -9.41 4.03
CA TYR A 42 0.81 -10.33 3.08
C TYR A 42 1.32 -10.08 1.65
N LEU A 43 1.34 -8.83 1.19
CA LEU A 43 1.83 -8.49 -0.15
C LEU A 43 3.29 -8.89 -0.34
N TYR A 44 4.16 -8.60 0.62
CA TYR A 44 5.60 -8.86 0.49
C TYR A 44 6.00 -10.31 0.68
N PHE A 45 5.31 -11.07 1.55
CA PHE A 45 5.72 -12.44 1.90
C PHE A 45 4.91 -13.53 1.21
N VAL A 46 3.69 -13.21 0.73
CA VAL A 46 2.78 -14.22 0.18
C VAL A 46 2.38 -13.90 -1.27
N GLN A 47 2.02 -12.65 -1.55
CA GLN A 47 1.40 -12.29 -2.82
C GLN A 47 2.42 -12.12 -3.94
N ILE A 48 3.53 -11.44 -3.67
CA ILE A 48 4.50 -11.00 -4.68
C ILE A 48 5.75 -11.86 -4.66
N ASN A 49 6.10 -12.37 -5.83
CA ASN A 49 7.38 -13.04 -6.04
C ASN A 49 8.42 -12.02 -6.52
N PHE A 50 9.28 -11.57 -5.61
CA PHE A 50 10.32 -10.57 -5.91
C PHE A 50 11.42 -11.08 -6.85
N ASN A 51 11.56 -12.39 -7.03
CA ASN A 51 12.51 -12.99 -7.96
C ASN A 51 12.02 -12.95 -9.42
N ASN A 52 10.75 -12.63 -9.64
CA ASN A 52 10.20 -12.51 -10.98
C ASN A 52 10.47 -11.11 -11.55
N LYS A 53 11.15 -11.01 -12.68
CA LYS A 53 11.42 -9.74 -13.41
C LYS A 53 10.13 -8.98 -13.74
N HIS A 54 9.05 -9.69 -14.00
CA HIS A 54 7.73 -9.13 -14.32
C HIS A 54 6.75 -9.30 -13.15
N ARG A 55 7.24 -9.12 -11.92
CA ARG A 55 6.42 -9.22 -10.72
C ARG A 55 5.30 -8.21 -10.67
N ASP A 56 4.27 -8.54 -9.91
CA ASP A 56 3.24 -7.59 -9.51
C ASP A 56 3.85 -6.33 -8.89
N LYS A 57 3.16 -5.19 -9.02
CA LYS A 57 3.61 -3.87 -8.54
C LYS A 57 2.91 -3.48 -7.25
N ILE A 58 3.65 -2.85 -6.34
CA ILE A 58 3.10 -2.26 -5.11
C ILE A 58 3.33 -0.75 -5.16
N ILE A 59 2.25 -0.01 -5.05
CA ILE A 59 2.27 1.45 -4.97
C ILE A 59 1.71 1.85 -3.60
N LEU A 60 2.59 2.27 -2.70
CA LEU A 60 2.19 2.84 -1.42
C LEU A 60 1.87 4.32 -1.62
N SER A 61 0.65 4.62 -2.10
CA SER A 61 0.22 5.99 -2.40
C SER A 61 0.20 6.87 -1.17
N LYS A 62 -0.27 6.33 -0.02
CA LYS A 62 -0.11 6.95 1.31
C LYS A 62 1.35 6.88 1.76
N GLY A 63 2.23 7.62 1.08
CA GLY A 63 3.69 7.53 1.25
C GLY A 63 4.18 7.83 2.67
N HIS A 64 3.40 8.56 3.47
CA HIS A 64 3.67 8.81 4.88
C HIS A 64 3.69 7.53 5.75
N ALA A 65 3.16 6.40 5.26
CA ALA A 65 3.30 5.09 5.89
C ALA A 65 4.63 4.38 5.53
N ALA A 66 5.64 5.10 5.01
CA ALA A 66 6.98 4.59 4.72
C ALA A 66 7.61 3.76 5.85
N PRO A 67 7.45 4.08 7.15
CA PRO A 67 7.98 3.22 8.21
C PRO A 67 7.46 1.78 8.16
N CYS A 68 6.20 1.54 7.74
CA CYS A 68 5.69 0.20 7.53
C CYS A 68 6.41 -0.52 6.37
N LEU A 69 6.60 0.17 5.26
CA LEU A 69 7.34 -0.35 4.11
C LEU A 69 8.75 -0.77 4.50
N TYR A 70 9.48 0.10 5.23
CA TYR A 70 10.83 -0.19 5.69
C TYR A 70 10.86 -1.35 6.69
N GLY A 71 9.95 -1.38 7.66
CA GLY A 71 9.82 -2.47 8.62
C GLY A 71 9.60 -3.82 7.94
N VAL A 72 8.74 -3.88 6.94
CA VAL A 72 8.50 -5.09 6.14
C VAL A 72 9.72 -5.48 5.31
N ALA A 73 10.40 -4.51 4.70
CA ALA A 73 11.61 -4.74 3.91
C ALA A 73 12.77 -5.27 4.75
N MET A 74 12.90 -4.81 6.00
CA MET A 74 13.86 -5.32 6.98
C MET A 74 13.56 -6.78 7.33
N GLU A 75 12.32 -7.13 7.62
CA GLU A 75 11.92 -8.52 7.90
C GLU A 75 12.05 -9.43 6.67
N LYS A 76 11.85 -8.89 5.48
CA LYS A 76 12.08 -9.59 4.21
C LYS A 76 13.57 -9.73 3.86
N LYS A 77 14.47 -9.10 4.62
CA LYS A 77 15.93 -9.05 4.40
C LYS A 77 16.34 -8.42 3.05
N ILE A 78 15.53 -7.53 2.52
CA ILE A 78 15.84 -6.73 1.33
C ILE A 78 16.29 -5.31 1.71
N LEU A 79 16.25 -5.00 2.99
CA LEU A 79 16.76 -3.79 3.61
C LEU A 79 17.48 -4.18 4.91
N GLU A 80 18.63 -3.59 5.15
CA GLU A 80 19.37 -3.77 6.40
C GLU A 80 18.61 -3.14 7.58
N LYS A 81 18.60 -3.80 8.73
CA LYS A 81 18.00 -3.25 9.96
C LYS A 81 18.86 -2.12 10.50
N ASN A 82 18.43 -0.90 10.27
CA ASN A 82 19.06 0.29 10.83
C ASN A 82 17.99 1.33 11.19
N PHE A 83 17.77 1.51 12.47
CA PHE A 83 16.66 2.33 12.99
C PHE A 83 17.03 3.81 13.17
N LYS A 84 18.33 4.16 13.08
CA LYS A 84 18.82 5.52 13.37
C LYS A 84 18.71 6.49 12.20
N TYR A 85 18.43 5.99 10.99
CA TYR A 85 18.56 6.78 9.78
C TYR A 85 17.22 7.24 9.17
N LEU A 86 16.08 6.92 9.81
CA LEU A 86 14.79 7.42 9.31
C LEU A 86 14.79 8.97 9.32
N ARG A 87 14.43 9.56 8.18
CA ARG A 87 14.35 11.02 7.98
C ARG A 87 15.68 11.77 8.15
N LYS A 88 16.82 11.10 8.09
CA LYS A 88 18.13 11.77 8.07
C LYS A 88 18.52 12.09 6.63
N ILE A 89 19.17 13.24 6.44
CA ILE A 89 19.67 13.69 5.14
C ILE A 89 20.64 12.63 4.57
N GLY A 90 20.49 12.30 3.28
CA GLY A 90 21.31 11.30 2.60
C GLY A 90 20.98 9.84 2.93
N SER A 91 20.05 9.59 3.86
CA SER A 91 19.65 8.23 4.23
C SER A 91 18.78 7.58 3.16
N LYS A 92 18.83 6.23 3.09
CA LYS A 92 17.89 5.42 2.31
C LYS A 92 16.48 5.38 2.91
N LEU A 93 16.33 5.73 4.20
CA LEU A 93 15.08 5.70 4.95
C LEU A 93 14.45 7.10 4.99
N GLN A 94 13.99 7.57 3.85
CA GLN A 94 13.34 8.86 3.74
C GLN A 94 11.96 8.87 4.41
N GLY A 95 11.43 10.05 4.75
CA GLY A 95 10.09 10.20 5.35
C GLY A 95 8.95 9.72 4.44
N HIS A 96 9.19 9.72 3.15
CA HIS A 96 8.36 9.11 2.10
C HIS A 96 9.22 8.17 1.25
N PRO A 97 8.66 7.11 0.66
CA PRO A 97 9.44 6.20 -0.16
C PRO A 97 10.06 6.91 -1.36
N ASP A 98 11.36 6.76 -1.54
CA ASP A 98 12.05 7.29 -2.70
C ASP A 98 12.80 6.16 -3.43
N ARG A 99 12.41 5.92 -4.68
CA ARG A 99 12.98 4.89 -5.53
C ARG A 99 14.48 5.09 -5.80
N LYS A 100 14.96 6.31 -5.74
CA LYS A 100 16.39 6.65 -5.90
C LYS A 100 17.23 6.02 -4.80
N PHE A 101 16.70 5.97 -3.58
CA PHE A 101 17.40 5.44 -2.41
C PHE A 101 17.05 3.98 -2.09
N PHE A 102 15.85 3.52 -2.48
CA PHE A 102 15.39 2.15 -2.24
C PHE A 102 14.71 1.57 -3.48
N ASN A 103 15.47 0.83 -4.29
CA ASN A 103 15.04 0.33 -5.60
C ASN A 103 14.01 -0.82 -5.56
N HIS A 104 13.66 -1.35 -4.39
CA HIS A 104 12.65 -2.40 -4.24
C HIS A 104 11.22 -1.86 -4.16
N ILE A 105 11.02 -0.56 -4.32
CA ILE A 105 9.71 0.06 -4.49
C ILE A 105 9.44 0.36 -5.98
N ASP A 106 8.19 0.36 -6.35
CA ASP A 106 7.79 0.60 -7.74
C ASP A 106 7.57 2.09 -8.03
N LEU A 107 7.31 2.90 -6.99
CA LEU A 107 7.07 4.34 -7.10
C LEU A 107 7.61 5.07 -5.87
N GLY A 108 8.31 6.18 -6.06
CA GLY A 108 8.50 7.20 -5.04
C GLY A 108 7.19 7.96 -4.82
N THR A 109 6.75 8.10 -3.57
CA THR A 109 5.47 8.73 -3.22
C THR A 109 5.65 9.77 -2.13
N GLY A 110 4.62 10.57 -1.87
CA GLY A 110 4.64 11.66 -0.89
C GLY A 110 3.59 12.70 -1.19
N ALA A 111 3.47 13.14 -2.45
CA ALA A 111 2.32 13.89 -2.92
C ALA A 111 1.12 12.95 -2.99
N LEU A 112 0.11 13.23 -2.15
CA LEU A 112 -1.08 12.37 -2.05
C LEU A 112 -1.89 12.38 -3.35
N GLY A 113 -2.61 11.29 -3.59
CA GLY A 113 -3.49 11.12 -4.75
C GLY A 113 -2.80 10.64 -6.03
N GLN A 114 -1.47 10.75 -6.16
CA GLN A 114 -0.74 10.41 -7.39
C GLN A 114 -0.67 8.90 -7.67
N GLY A 115 -0.63 8.09 -6.62
CA GLY A 115 -0.34 6.65 -6.74
C GLY A 115 -1.33 5.88 -7.58
N LEU A 116 -2.63 6.24 -7.54
CA LEU A 116 -3.65 5.51 -8.29
C LEU A 116 -3.49 5.69 -9.80
N SER A 117 -3.19 6.91 -10.28
CA SER A 117 -2.92 7.19 -11.69
C SER A 117 -1.69 6.43 -12.19
N VAL A 118 -0.63 6.34 -11.37
CA VAL A 118 0.57 5.55 -11.72
C VAL A 118 0.24 4.05 -11.74
N ALA A 119 -0.59 3.56 -10.81
CA ALA A 119 -1.04 2.18 -10.83
C ALA A 119 -1.81 1.83 -12.11
N ILE A 120 -2.63 2.76 -12.62
CA ILE A 120 -3.28 2.64 -13.94
C ILE A 120 -2.24 2.49 -15.05
N GLY A 121 -1.20 3.32 -15.04
CA GLY A 121 -0.11 3.23 -16.00
C GLY A 121 0.56 1.85 -16.00
N TYR A 122 0.82 1.28 -14.82
CA TYR A 122 1.31 -0.10 -14.71
C TYR A 122 0.30 -1.13 -15.24
N GLY A 123 -0.98 -0.96 -14.94
CA GLY A 123 -2.03 -1.82 -15.46
C GLY A 123 -2.08 -1.85 -16.98
N ILE A 124 -2.02 -0.69 -17.61
CA ILE A 124 -1.98 -0.53 -19.07
C ILE A 124 -0.68 -1.12 -19.65
N ALA A 125 0.47 -0.83 -19.02
CA ALA A 125 1.76 -1.37 -19.46
C ALA A 125 1.81 -2.89 -19.42
N SER A 126 1.20 -3.52 -18.41
CA SER A 126 1.05 -4.98 -18.32
C SER A 126 0.30 -5.55 -19.55
N TYR A 127 -0.78 -4.89 -19.95
CA TYR A 127 -1.57 -5.27 -21.11
C TYR A 127 -0.80 -5.09 -22.42
N LEU A 128 -0.25 -3.89 -22.66
CA LEU A 128 0.48 -3.55 -23.90
C LEU A 128 1.72 -4.42 -24.10
N GLN A 129 2.44 -4.71 -23.03
CA GLN A 129 3.62 -5.57 -23.07
C GLN A 129 3.28 -7.08 -23.09
N LYS A 130 2.01 -7.45 -23.04
CA LYS A 130 1.56 -8.84 -22.89
C LYS A 130 2.22 -9.56 -21.70
N LYS A 131 2.51 -8.80 -20.62
CA LYS A 131 3.06 -9.32 -19.37
C LYS A 131 1.95 -9.42 -18.33
N LYS A 132 1.85 -10.60 -17.70
CA LYS A 132 0.80 -10.85 -16.70
C LYS A 132 1.25 -10.40 -15.33
N PHE A 133 1.07 -9.10 -15.00
CA PHE A 133 1.26 -8.58 -13.65
C PHE A 133 0.13 -7.63 -13.25
N ASN A 134 -0.13 -7.55 -11.96
CA ASN A 134 -1.12 -6.67 -11.36
C ASN A 134 -0.43 -5.50 -10.66
N ALA A 135 -1.17 -4.41 -10.46
CA ALA A 135 -0.75 -3.29 -9.62
C ALA A 135 -1.65 -3.21 -8.37
N TYR A 136 -1.04 -3.21 -7.20
CA TYR A 136 -1.69 -3.02 -5.91
C TYR A 136 -1.41 -1.59 -5.44
N CYS A 137 -2.43 -0.74 -5.41
CA CYS A 137 -2.32 0.65 -4.96
C CYS A 137 -2.97 0.80 -3.58
N ILE A 138 -2.17 1.23 -2.60
CA ILE A 138 -2.60 1.40 -1.21
C ILE A 138 -2.78 2.89 -0.93
N LEU A 139 -4.02 3.29 -0.74
CA LEU A 139 -4.48 4.65 -0.47
C LEU A 139 -4.84 4.80 1.01
N GLY A 140 -4.70 6.00 1.55
CA GLY A 140 -5.34 6.38 2.81
C GLY A 140 -6.75 6.91 2.58
N ASP A 141 -7.63 6.81 3.57
CA ASP A 141 -8.98 7.38 3.48
C ASP A 141 -8.96 8.92 3.44
N GLY A 142 -8.10 9.58 4.20
CA GLY A 142 -7.87 11.01 4.08
C GLY A 142 -7.30 11.43 2.72
N GLU A 143 -6.48 10.57 2.09
CA GLU A 143 -5.97 10.79 0.74
C GLU A 143 -7.08 10.85 -0.33
N LEU A 144 -8.23 10.24 -0.07
CA LEU A 144 -9.38 10.30 -0.99
C LEU A 144 -10.03 11.69 -1.09
N GLN A 145 -9.59 12.65 -0.29
CA GLN A 145 -9.98 14.06 -0.42
C GLN A 145 -9.30 14.73 -1.63
N GLU A 146 -8.24 14.12 -2.18
CA GLU A 146 -7.61 14.57 -3.42
C GLU A 146 -8.48 14.27 -4.64
N GLY A 147 -8.82 15.31 -5.44
CA GLY A 147 -9.70 15.18 -6.61
C GLY A 147 -9.22 14.18 -7.65
N GLN A 148 -7.91 14.12 -7.88
CA GLN A 148 -7.27 13.20 -8.84
C GLN A 148 -7.51 11.70 -8.55
N ILE A 149 -7.84 11.31 -7.31
CA ILE A 149 -8.25 9.93 -6.99
C ILE A 149 -9.55 9.59 -7.70
N TRP A 150 -10.51 10.53 -7.70
CA TRP A 150 -11.82 10.33 -8.33
C TRP A 150 -11.72 10.33 -9.83
N GLU A 151 -10.86 11.17 -10.42
CA GLU A 151 -10.54 11.15 -11.85
C GLU A 151 -9.96 9.80 -12.25
N ALA A 152 -8.98 9.30 -11.50
CA ALA A 152 -8.38 7.99 -11.73
C ALA A 152 -9.40 6.85 -11.55
N ALA A 153 -10.27 6.91 -10.53
CA ALA A 153 -11.31 5.92 -10.30
C ALA A 153 -12.31 5.87 -11.47
N MET A 154 -12.77 7.01 -11.94
CA MET A 154 -13.64 7.13 -13.11
C MET A 154 -12.98 6.51 -14.35
N TYR A 155 -11.69 6.76 -14.56
CA TYR A 155 -10.94 6.19 -15.68
C TYR A 155 -10.84 4.65 -15.58
N ILE A 156 -10.49 4.10 -14.39
CA ILE A 156 -10.44 2.64 -14.15
C ILE A 156 -11.78 1.99 -14.52
N GLY A 157 -12.88 2.55 -14.03
CA GLY A 157 -14.21 2.01 -14.30
C GLY A 157 -14.59 2.09 -15.77
N SER A 158 -14.42 3.25 -16.40
CA SER A 158 -14.74 3.48 -17.80
C SER A 158 -13.92 2.59 -18.74
N LYS A 159 -12.62 2.46 -18.50
CA LYS A 159 -11.69 1.68 -19.34
C LYS A 159 -11.57 0.22 -18.91
N LYS A 160 -12.27 -0.19 -17.84
CA LYS A 160 -12.22 -1.56 -17.30
C LYS A 160 -10.79 -2.05 -17.06
N ILE A 161 -9.97 -1.22 -16.39
CA ILE A 161 -8.59 -1.56 -16.03
C ILE A 161 -8.63 -2.56 -14.87
N LEU A 162 -8.81 -3.83 -15.17
CA LEU A 162 -9.16 -4.84 -14.19
C LEU A 162 -7.99 -5.39 -13.38
N ASN A 163 -6.74 -5.17 -13.81
CA ASN A 163 -5.51 -5.62 -13.16
C ASN A 163 -4.92 -4.58 -12.18
N VAL A 164 -5.69 -3.55 -11.84
CA VAL A 164 -5.37 -2.62 -10.75
C VAL A 164 -6.23 -2.93 -9.54
N CYS A 165 -5.61 -3.29 -8.42
CA CYS A 165 -6.26 -3.48 -7.13
C CYS A 165 -6.14 -2.19 -6.33
N THR A 166 -7.23 -1.44 -6.23
CA THR A 166 -7.32 -0.25 -5.39
C THR A 166 -7.66 -0.68 -3.97
N ILE A 167 -6.75 -0.43 -3.03
CA ILE A 167 -6.89 -0.80 -1.62
C ILE A 167 -6.96 0.49 -0.81
N ILE A 168 -8.02 0.68 -0.03
CA ILE A 168 -8.22 1.85 0.81
C ILE A 168 -8.04 1.43 2.27
N ASP A 169 -7.03 2.00 2.92
CA ASP A 169 -6.85 1.92 4.37
C ASP A 169 -7.81 2.91 5.03
N ASN A 170 -8.99 2.41 5.38
CA ASN A 170 -10.06 3.19 5.97
C ASN A 170 -9.91 3.22 7.49
N ASN A 171 -8.82 3.81 7.96
CA ASN A 171 -8.46 3.89 9.38
C ASN A 171 -9.19 5.00 10.15
N LYS A 172 -9.94 5.86 9.45
CA LYS A 172 -10.76 6.97 9.96
C LYS A 172 -10.01 8.20 10.44
N PHE A 173 -8.68 8.21 10.37
CA PHE A 173 -7.86 9.31 10.88
C PHE A 173 -6.96 9.89 9.81
N GLN A 174 -6.80 11.20 9.85
CA GLN A 174 -5.79 11.95 9.08
C GLN A 174 -5.16 13.01 9.97
N ASN A 175 -3.83 13.12 9.93
CA ASN A 175 -3.10 14.01 10.83
C ASN A 175 -3.57 13.86 12.29
N GLU A 176 -4.13 14.89 12.89
CA GLU A 176 -4.58 14.97 14.29
C GLU A 176 -6.10 14.88 14.44
N MET A 177 -6.85 14.72 13.32
CA MET A 177 -8.31 14.71 13.30
C MET A 177 -8.87 13.46 12.62
N THR A 178 -10.16 13.22 12.79
CA THR A 178 -10.84 12.21 11.99
C THR A 178 -11.08 12.73 10.57
N VAL A 179 -11.09 11.81 9.60
CA VAL A 179 -11.44 12.15 8.19
C VAL A 179 -12.82 12.81 8.11
N LYS A 180 -13.76 12.36 8.96
CA LYS A 180 -15.12 12.91 8.99
C LYS A 180 -15.16 14.36 9.47
N GLU A 181 -14.39 14.70 10.47
CA GLU A 181 -14.32 16.08 11.00
C GLU A 181 -13.61 17.03 10.03
N THR A 182 -12.60 16.53 9.29
CA THR A 182 -11.88 17.36 8.32
C THR A 182 -12.69 17.60 7.06
N LEU A 183 -13.09 16.51 6.37
CA LEU A 183 -13.96 16.53 5.20
C LEU A 183 -14.62 15.16 5.04
N ASP A 184 -15.91 15.07 5.38
CA ASP A 184 -16.64 13.80 5.30
C ASP A 184 -16.81 13.34 3.85
N LEU A 185 -16.24 12.19 3.56
CA LEU A 185 -16.35 11.55 2.25
C LEU A 185 -17.62 10.70 2.08
N GLY A 186 -18.48 10.63 3.09
CA GLY A 186 -19.71 9.86 3.05
C GLY A 186 -19.48 8.36 2.79
N ASN A 187 -20.35 7.74 2.02
CA ASN A 187 -20.29 6.30 1.73
C ASN A 187 -19.30 5.98 0.60
N LEU A 188 -18.05 5.67 0.95
CA LEU A 188 -17.00 5.32 0.00
C LEU A 188 -17.36 4.11 -0.87
N GLN A 189 -18.03 3.10 -0.31
CA GLN A 189 -18.42 1.91 -1.08
C GLN A 189 -19.32 2.30 -2.24
N LYS A 190 -20.41 3.03 -1.98
CA LYS A 190 -21.33 3.48 -3.03
C LYS A 190 -20.65 4.36 -4.08
N LYS A 191 -19.72 5.23 -3.65
CA LYS A 191 -18.97 6.09 -4.58
C LYS A 191 -18.11 5.28 -5.55
N PHE A 192 -17.33 4.31 -5.06
CA PHE A 192 -16.53 3.46 -5.94
C PHE A 192 -17.39 2.51 -6.79
N GLU A 193 -18.48 1.98 -6.23
CA GLU A 193 -19.44 1.16 -6.99
C GLU A 193 -20.05 1.93 -8.15
N SER A 194 -20.37 3.23 -7.99
CA SER A 194 -20.91 4.08 -9.07
C SER A 194 -19.93 4.27 -10.24
N PHE A 195 -18.62 4.15 -9.99
CA PHE A 195 -17.60 4.08 -11.05
C PHE A 195 -17.41 2.67 -11.63
N GLY A 196 -18.20 1.69 -11.22
CA GLY A 196 -18.13 0.31 -11.73
C GLY A 196 -17.12 -0.59 -11.00
N PHE A 197 -16.60 -0.19 -9.84
CA PHE A 197 -15.76 -1.07 -9.03
C PHE A 197 -16.59 -2.15 -8.34
N LYS A 198 -16.00 -3.33 -8.22
CA LYS A 198 -16.47 -4.34 -7.28
C LYS A 198 -15.82 -4.09 -5.93
N VAL A 199 -16.55 -3.47 -5.03
CA VAL A 199 -16.04 -3.12 -3.70
C VAL A 199 -16.24 -4.27 -2.71
N VAL A 200 -15.24 -4.54 -1.89
CA VAL A 200 -15.30 -5.51 -0.80
C VAL A 200 -14.70 -4.89 0.45
N LYS A 201 -15.46 -4.87 1.52
CA LYS A 201 -14.99 -4.43 2.84
C LYS A 201 -14.51 -5.64 3.65
N ILE A 202 -13.32 -5.55 4.20
CA ILE A 202 -12.70 -6.60 5.03
C ILE A 202 -12.09 -6.02 6.29
N ASN A 203 -11.81 -6.88 7.26
CA ASN A 203 -10.94 -6.52 8.37
C ASN A 203 -9.47 -6.65 7.91
N GLY A 204 -8.80 -5.49 7.73
CA GLY A 204 -7.40 -5.39 7.28
C GLY A 204 -6.36 -6.00 8.25
N HIS A 205 -6.76 -6.40 9.46
CA HIS A 205 -5.91 -7.08 10.44
C HIS A 205 -6.11 -8.60 10.48
N ARG A 206 -6.97 -9.17 9.61
CA ARG A 206 -7.22 -10.60 9.56
C ARG A 206 -6.59 -11.26 8.34
N PHE A 207 -5.56 -12.08 8.56
CA PHE A 207 -4.89 -12.86 7.53
C PHE A 207 -5.85 -13.60 6.59
N SER A 208 -6.87 -14.28 7.14
CA SER A 208 -7.82 -15.07 6.34
C SER A 208 -8.65 -14.21 5.38
N GLU A 209 -9.04 -13.00 5.80
CA GLU A 209 -9.83 -12.09 4.97
C GLU A 209 -8.95 -11.47 3.87
N ILE A 210 -7.75 -10.99 4.21
CA ILE A 210 -6.76 -10.47 3.24
C ILE A 210 -6.44 -11.56 2.21
N SER A 211 -6.09 -12.76 2.68
CA SER A 211 -5.73 -13.89 1.82
C SER A 211 -6.84 -14.26 0.84
N LYS A 212 -8.08 -14.40 1.35
CA LYS A 212 -9.25 -14.73 0.53
C LYS A 212 -9.45 -13.74 -0.62
N ILE A 213 -9.38 -12.44 -0.33
CA ILE A 213 -9.67 -11.40 -1.31
C ILE A 213 -8.53 -11.25 -2.31
N LEU A 214 -7.28 -11.15 -1.85
CA LEU A 214 -6.13 -10.93 -2.74
C LEU A 214 -5.84 -12.16 -3.61
N THR A 215 -6.03 -13.39 -3.10
CA THR A 215 -5.96 -14.60 -3.92
C THR A 215 -7.05 -14.63 -5.00
N LYS A 216 -8.29 -14.23 -4.65
CA LYS A 216 -9.38 -14.14 -5.63
C LYS A 216 -9.12 -13.09 -6.70
N PHE A 217 -8.57 -11.93 -6.31
CA PHE A 217 -8.17 -10.89 -7.25
C PHE A 217 -7.12 -11.43 -8.22
N LYS A 218 -6.06 -12.06 -7.72
CA LYS A 218 -4.98 -12.62 -8.55
C LYS A 218 -5.48 -13.64 -9.57
N LYS A 219 -6.32 -14.59 -9.16
CA LYS A 219 -6.87 -15.64 -10.04
C LYS A 219 -7.74 -15.11 -11.19
N LYS A 220 -8.28 -13.90 -11.07
CA LYS A 220 -9.15 -13.33 -12.10
C LYS A 220 -8.38 -12.88 -13.35
N PHE A 221 -7.06 -12.70 -13.24
CA PHE A 221 -6.22 -12.13 -14.30
C PHE A 221 -5.07 -13.05 -14.76
N TYR A 222 -5.05 -14.30 -14.26
CA TYR A 222 -4.12 -15.34 -14.71
C TYR A 222 -4.93 -16.47 -15.40
#